data_7110822cada0e00635aa9c382c6eb76f
#
_entry.id   7110822cada0e00635aa9c382c6eb76f
#
_cell.length_a   1.000
_cell.length_b   1.000
_cell.length_c   1.000
_cell.angle_alpha   90.00
_cell.angle_beta   90.00
_cell.angle_gamma   90.00
#
_symmetry.space_group_name_H-M   'P 1'
#
loop_
_entity.id
_entity.type
_entity.pdbx_description
1 polymer ?
#
loop_
_entity_poly.entity_id
_entity_poly.type
_entity_poly.pdbx_seq_one_letter_code
_entity_poly.pdbx_strand_id
1 'polypeptide(L)'
;MKTSRKEKRDREQNLNMFSDVLKIIQHRFSGFSKWINSISDPRHQSYIKYDQELIMMVRILASCCHIESMRNMNCRFNSSNVIDNFSILFNKQFDELPHGDTINNYFKEVSVEQVKNVLTNMVKQLIKDRVCEEYRINGKYYQIVLDATQLNSYKVEHTPGSLVTHHANGNVSYHNNVLMAQLICGNMAVPVDFEWLENSETGYDKQDCELKAAKRLLKRLKKTYKRLNICISADALYLGEPIIEICRENNWKYMITY
;
A
#
# COMPACT_ATOMS: atom_id res chain seq x y z
N MET A 1 -21.68 -28.74 18.13
CA MET A 1 -22.57 -27.75 17.48
C MET A 1 -22.51 -27.99 15.98
N LYS A 2 -23.66 -28.15 15.30
CA LYS A 2 -23.66 -28.28 13.83
C LYS A 2 -23.46 -26.91 13.20
N THR A 3 -22.33 -26.68 12.53
CA THR A 3 -22.06 -25.47 11.74
C THR A 3 -23.12 -25.30 10.65
N SER A 4 -23.63 -24.08 10.49
CA SER A 4 -24.64 -23.80 9.46
C SER A 4 -24.05 -23.98 8.06
N ARG A 5 -24.89 -24.27 7.06
CA ARG A 5 -24.45 -24.35 5.63
C ARG A 5 -23.78 -23.06 5.16
N LYS A 6 -24.18 -21.91 5.69
CA LYS A 6 -23.59 -20.59 5.38
C LYS A 6 -22.17 -20.49 5.92
N GLU A 7 -21.97 -20.87 7.21
CA GLU A 7 -20.63 -20.87 7.83
C GLU A 7 -19.66 -21.84 7.17
N LYS A 8 -20.16 -22.99 6.70
CA LYS A 8 -19.35 -23.96 5.96
C LYS A 8 -18.92 -23.40 4.59
N ARG A 9 -19.83 -22.76 3.86
CA ARG A 9 -19.54 -22.13 2.56
C ARG A 9 -18.60 -20.94 2.70
N ASP A 10 -18.79 -20.11 3.73
CA ASP A 10 -17.91 -18.96 4.02
C ASP A 10 -16.52 -19.43 4.44
N ARG A 11 -16.39 -20.56 5.14
CA ARG A 11 -15.09 -21.20 5.43
C ARG A 11 -14.42 -21.73 4.16
N GLU A 12 -15.13 -22.44 3.31
CA GLU A 12 -14.60 -22.98 2.04
C GLU A 12 -14.16 -21.84 1.11
N GLN A 13 -14.91 -20.74 1.07
CA GLN A 13 -14.59 -19.58 0.26
C GLN A 13 -13.34 -18.84 0.79
N ASN A 14 -13.19 -18.70 2.10
CA ASN A 14 -12.00 -18.10 2.72
C ASN A 14 -10.75 -18.97 2.56
N LEU A 15 -10.87 -20.29 2.62
CA LEU A 15 -9.78 -21.23 2.39
C LEU A 15 -9.28 -21.15 0.92
N ASN A 16 -10.20 -21.05 -0.04
CA ASN A 16 -9.84 -20.89 -1.44
C ASN A 16 -9.13 -19.56 -1.68
N MET A 17 -9.63 -18.45 -1.13
CA MET A 17 -9.00 -17.14 -1.28
C MET A 17 -7.57 -17.11 -0.73
N PHE A 18 -7.33 -17.67 0.46
CA PHE A 18 -6.00 -17.76 1.05
C PHE A 18 -5.03 -18.54 0.13
N SER A 19 -5.44 -19.72 -0.30
CA SER A 19 -4.65 -20.55 -1.21
C SER A 19 -4.39 -19.85 -2.55
N ASP A 20 -5.39 -19.16 -3.10
CA ASP A 20 -5.26 -18.47 -4.39
C ASP A 20 -4.35 -17.25 -4.30
N VAL A 21 -4.45 -16.45 -3.25
CA VAL A 21 -3.52 -15.33 -3.00
C VAL A 21 -2.09 -15.85 -2.87
N LEU A 22 -1.86 -16.94 -2.14
CA LEU A 22 -0.54 -17.54 -2.02
C LEU A 22 0.01 -18.03 -3.36
N LYS A 23 -0.80 -18.71 -4.16
CA LYS A 23 -0.41 -19.16 -5.51
C LYS A 23 -0.03 -17.97 -6.40
N ILE A 24 -0.80 -16.87 -6.33
CA ILE A 24 -0.49 -15.64 -7.07
C ILE A 24 0.85 -15.07 -6.61
N ILE A 25 1.08 -14.94 -5.30
CA ILE A 25 2.34 -14.43 -4.76
C ILE A 25 3.51 -15.30 -5.21
N GLN A 26 3.42 -16.62 -5.04
CA GLN A 26 4.50 -17.54 -5.40
C GLN A 26 4.77 -17.58 -6.90
N HIS A 27 3.72 -17.57 -7.72
CA HIS A 27 3.85 -17.68 -9.16
C HIS A 27 4.26 -16.37 -9.82
N ARG A 28 3.62 -15.24 -9.44
CA ARG A 28 3.86 -13.93 -10.06
C ARG A 28 5.02 -13.17 -9.43
N PHE A 29 5.25 -13.37 -8.16
CA PHE A 29 6.25 -12.64 -7.39
C PHE A 29 7.25 -13.60 -6.73
N SER A 30 7.92 -14.41 -7.54
CA SER A 30 8.89 -15.42 -7.05
C SER A 30 10.03 -14.84 -6.20
N GLY A 31 10.30 -13.54 -6.29
CA GLY A 31 11.25 -12.80 -5.46
C GLY A 31 10.67 -12.25 -4.15
N PHE A 32 9.38 -12.47 -3.86
CA PHE A 32 8.67 -11.78 -2.78
C PHE A 32 9.30 -12.00 -1.39
N SER A 33 9.56 -13.24 -1.00
CA SER A 33 10.26 -13.56 0.25
C SER A 33 11.63 -12.87 0.35
N LYS A 34 12.40 -12.86 -0.76
CA LYS A 34 13.69 -12.17 -0.79
C LYS A 34 13.54 -10.68 -0.60
N TRP A 35 12.52 -10.06 -1.19
CA TRP A 35 12.26 -8.61 -1.04
C TRP A 35 11.85 -8.26 0.37
N ILE A 36 10.99 -9.06 1.01
CA ILE A 36 10.61 -8.86 2.43
C ILE A 36 11.83 -9.05 3.33
N ASN A 37 12.61 -10.09 3.13
CA ASN A 37 13.77 -10.38 3.96
C ASN A 37 14.94 -9.40 3.74
N SER A 38 14.87 -8.54 2.72
CA SER A 38 15.80 -7.41 2.53
C SER A 38 15.45 -6.18 3.37
N ILE A 39 14.27 -6.13 3.98
CA ILE A 39 13.89 -5.08 4.92
C ILE A 39 14.69 -5.28 6.22
N SER A 40 15.26 -4.21 6.75
CA SER A 40 15.93 -4.26 8.05
C SER A 40 14.87 -4.41 9.15
N ASP A 41 14.99 -5.47 9.96
CA ASP A 41 14.10 -5.69 11.10
C ASP A 41 14.45 -4.66 12.20
N PRO A 42 13.53 -3.77 12.57
CA PRO A 42 13.81 -2.74 13.58
C PRO A 42 13.87 -3.31 15.01
N ARG A 43 13.39 -4.55 15.21
CA ARG A 43 13.28 -5.15 16.53
C ARG A 43 14.65 -5.66 17.01
N HIS A 44 14.87 -5.58 18.32
CA HIS A 44 16.05 -6.19 18.93
C HIS A 44 15.98 -7.73 18.82
N GLN A 45 17.05 -8.37 18.37
CA GLN A 45 17.08 -9.79 18.04
C GLN A 45 16.63 -10.73 19.18
N SER A 46 16.92 -10.37 20.45
CA SER A 46 16.51 -11.17 21.62
C SER A 46 15.00 -11.17 21.89
N TYR A 47 14.23 -10.28 21.23
CA TYR A 47 12.77 -10.19 21.39
C TYR A 47 12.01 -10.72 20.17
N ILE A 48 12.70 -11.25 19.17
CA ILE A 48 12.07 -11.78 17.96
C ILE A 48 11.49 -13.17 18.24
N LYS A 49 10.18 -13.23 18.48
CA LYS A 49 9.41 -14.48 18.55
C LYS A 49 8.95 -14.94 17.15
N TYR A 50 8.60 -14.00 16.29
CA TYR A 50 8.08 -14.23 14.95
C TYR A 50 8.97 -13.54 13.92
N ASP A 51 9.34 -14.26 12.87
CA ASP A 51 10.13 -13.72 11.77
C ASP A 51 9.35 -12.59 11.08
N GLN A 52 10.07 -11.58 10.57
CA GLN A 52 9.41 -10.43 9.90
C GLN A 52 8.59 -10.86 8.68
N GLU A 53 9.01 -11.89 7.96
CA GLU A 53 8.28 -12.43 6.82
C GLU A 53 6.90 -12.95 7.25
N LEU A 54 6.82 -13.65 8.37
CA LEU A 54 5.55 -14.10 8.94
C LEU A 54 4.64 -12.90 9.30
N ILE A 55 5.18 -11.87 9.97
CA ILE A 55 4.42 -10.66 10.34
C ILE A 55 3.85 -9.97 9.09
N MET A 56 4.67 -9.78 8.06
CA MET A 56 4.28 -9.17 6.80
C MET A 56 3.20 -10.01 6.09
N MET A 57 3.41 -11.32 5.98
CA MET A 57 2.46 -12.22 5.34
C MET A 57 1.12 -12.29 6.09
N VAL A 58 1.14 -12.36 7.41
CA VAL A 58 -0.10 -12.31 8.22
C VAL A 58 -0.86 -11.02 7.93
N ARG A 59 -0.20 -9.87 7.88
CA ARG A 59 -0.84 -8.58 7.62
C ARG A 59 -1.40 -8.50 6.18
N ILE A 60 -0.62 -8.94 5.19
CA ILE A 60 -1.05 -8.94 3.78
C ILE A 60 -2.27 -9.84 3.59
N LEU A 61 -2.21 -11.07 4.07
CA LEU A 61 -3.31 -12.03 3.92
C LEU A 61 -4.55 -11.61 4.70
N ALA A 62 -4.39 -11.03 5.90
CA ALA A 62 -5.51 -10.44 6.64
C ALA A 62 -6.19 -9.32 5.83
N SER A 63 -5.41 -8.45 5.17
CA SER A 63 -5.94 -7.40 4.29
C SER A 63 -6.67 -7.97 3.08
N CYS A 64 -6.14 -9.00 2.43
CA CYS A 64 -6.80 -9.70 1.32
C CYS A 64 -8.12 -10.36 1.76
N CYS A 65 -8.23 -10.77 3.02
CA CYS A 65 -9.45 -11.32 3.61
C CYS A 65 -10.39 -10.23 4.19
N HIS A 66 -10.18 -8.96 3.89
CA HIS A 66 -10.94 -7.82 4.41
C HIS A 66 -10.97 -7.74 5.95
N ILE A 67 -9.88 -8.16 6.60
CA ILE A 67 -9.70 -8.02 8.04
C ILE A 67 -8.89 -6.75 8.32
N GLU A 68 -9.58 -5.67 8.56
CA GLU A 68 -8.97 -4.33 8.66
C GLU A 68 -8.45 -4.03 10.08
N SER A 69 -9.21 -4.42 11.11
CA SER A 69 -8.85 -4.08 12.49
C SER A 69 -7.99 -5.15 13.17
N MET A 70 -7.03 -4.71 13.98
CA MET A 70 -6.18 -5.59 14.78
C MET A 70 -6.99 -6.50 15.72
N ARG A 71 -8.12 -5.99 16.26
CA ARG A 71 -9.03 -6.80 17.09
C ARG A 71 -9.66 -7.94 16.29
N ASN A 72 -10.15 -7.67 15.08
CA ASN A 72 -10.72 -8.71 14.23
C ASN A 72 -9.65 -9.71 13.79
N MET A 73 -8.42 -9.27 13.60
CA MET A 73 -7.30 -10.14 13.29
C MET A 73 -7.01 -11.11 14.44
N ASN A 74 -6.96 -10.64 15.67
CA ASN A 74 -6.78 -11.50 16.84
C ASN A 74 -7.90 -12.56 17.01
N CYS A 75 -9.15 -12.17 16.69
CA CYS A 75 -10.30 -13.06 16.87
C CYS A 75 -10.51 -14.04 15.70
N ARG A 76 -10.24 -13.60 14.46
CA ARG A 76 -10.59 -14.35 13.25
C ARG A 76 -9.39 -15.00 12.56
N PHE A 77 -8.23 -14.35 12.63
CA PHE A 77 -7.03 -14.79 11.91
C PHE A 77 -6.14 -15.70 12.74
N ASN A 78 -6.46 -15.92 14.01
CA ASN A 78 -5.77 -16.85 14.91
C ASN A 78 -6.61 -18.11 15.19
N SER A 79 -7.41 -18.54 14.22
CA SER A 79 -8.13 -19.81 14.29
C SER A 79 -7.21 -20.97 13.89
N SER A 80 -7.51 -22.19 14.39
CA SER A 80 -6.71 -23.38 14.09
C SER A 80 -6.44 -23.57 12.59
N ASN A 81 -7.46 -23.44 11.75
CA ASN A 81 -7.33 -23.59 10.29
C ASN A 81 -6.34 -22.58 9.66
N VAL A 82 -6.31 -21.35 10.15
CA VAL A 82 -5.39 -20.32 9.65
C VAL A 82 -3.98 -20.61 10.13
N ILE A 83 -3.83 -21.00 11.40
CA ILE A 83 -2.53 -21.41 11.96
C ILE A 83 -1.94 -22.59 11.17
N ASP A 84 -2.76 -23.61 10.88
CA ASP A 84 -2.35 -24.76 10.09
C ASP A 84 -1.92 -24.37 8.69
N ASN A 85 -2.64 -23.45 8.02
CA ASN A 85 -2.27 -22.95 6.70
C ASN A 85 -0.93 -22.20 6.72
N PHE A 86 -0.68 -21.38 7.74
CA PHE A 86 0.63 -20.72 7.90
C PHE A 86 1.73 -21.72 8.25
N SER A 87 1.43 -22.74 9.06
CA SER A 87 2.38 -23.82 9.38
C SER A 87 2.82 -24.56 8.11
N ILE A 88 1.90 -24.86 7.22
CA ILE A 88 2.18 -25.46 5.90
C ILE A 88 3.00 -24.49 5.04
N LEU A 89 2.58 -23.21 4.96
CA LEU A 89 3.25 -22.21 4.13
C LEU A 89 4.73 -22.01 4.50
N PHE A 90 5.01 -21.93 5.80
CA PHE A 90 6.36 -21.69 6.33
C PHE A 90 7.13 -22.96 6.62
N ASN A 91 6.53 -24.13 6.40
CA ASN A 91 7.09 -25.45 6.77
C ASN A 91 7.60 -25.46 8.23
N LYS A 92 6.81 -24.86 9.13
CA LYS A 92 7.13 -24.66 10.54
C LYS A 92 5.85 -24.76 11.37
N GLN A 93 5.86 -25.51 12.45
CA GLN A 93 4.71 -25.59 13.36
C GLN A 93 4.56 -24.30 14.14
N PHE A 94 3.35 -23.75 14.13
CA PHE A 94 2.95 -22.61 14.94
C PHE A 94 1.82 -23.02 15.88
N ASP A 95 1.92 -22.61 17.14
CA ASP A 95 0.83 -22.75 18.12
C ASP A 95 -0.12 -21.55 18.03
N GLU A 96 0.40 -20.39 17.66
CA GLU A 96 -0.33 -19.14 17.46
C GLU A 96 0.37 -18.24 16.42
N LEU A 97 -0.39 -17.35 15.79
CA LEU A 97 0.13 -16.29 14.92
C LEU A 97 0.41 -15.01 15.71
N PRO A 98 1.21 -14.08 15.15
CA PRO A 98 1.50 -12.80 15.79
C PRO A 98 0.21 -12.07 16.20
N HIS A 99 0.14 -11.65 17.47
CA HIS A 99 -0.94 -10.81 17.96
C HIS A 99 -0.94 -9.45 17.23
N GLY A 100 -2.11 -8.83 17.10
CA GLY A 100 -2.27 -7.53 16.46
C GLY A 100 -1.36 -6.45 17.02
N ASP A 101 -1.08 -6.44 18.32
CA ASP A 101 -0.16 -5.49 18.93
C ASP A 101 1.29 -5.72 18.48
N THR A 102 1.70 -6.99 18.33
CA THR A 102 3.03 -7.31 17.79
C THR A 102 3.19 -6.80 16.37
N ILE A 103 2.16 -7.00 15.54
CA ILE A 103 2.14 -6.52 14.16
C ILE A 103 2.14 -4.99 14.12
N ASN A 104 1.30 -4.35 14.92
CA ASN A 104 1.22 -2.89 14.99
C ASN A 104 2.54 -2.26 15.45
N ASN A 105 3.19 -2.83 16.47
CA ASN A 105 4.47 -2.33 16.96
C ASN A 105 5.58 -2.51 15.91
N TYR A 106 5.60 -3.62 15.19
CA TYR A 106 6.52 -3.81 14.08
C TYR A 106 6.33 -2.75 12.99
N PHE A 107 5.09 -2.48 12.56
CA PHE A 107 4.80 -1.49 11.51
C PHE A 107 5.00 -0.04 11.94
N LYS A 108 5.05 0.28 13.24
CA LYS A 108 5.43 1.61 13.73
C LYS A 108 6.91 1.93 13.50
N GLU A 109 7.76 0.91 13.53
CA GLU A 109 9.21 1.07 13.52
C GLU A 109 9.85 0.71 12.16
N VAL A 110 9.16 -0.08 11.33
CA VAL A 110 9.71 -0.51 10.03
C VAL A 110 9.86 0.67 9.07
N SER A 111 10.93 0.66 8.31
CA SER A 111 11.20 1.72 7.32
C SER A 111 10.16 1.71 6.19
N VAL A 112 9.40 2.79 6.07
CA VAL A 112 8.41 3.01 4.99
C VAL A 112 9.06 2.90 3.61
N GLU A 113 10.26 3.46 3.43
CA GLU A 113 10.99 3.39 2.15
C GLU A 113 11.36 1.96 1.77
N GLN A 114 11.73 1.13 2.73
CA GLN A 114 12.03 -0.28 2.46
C GLN A 114 10.77 -1.07 2.10
N VAL A 115 9.64 -0.79 2.74
CA VAL A 115 8.34 -1.37 2.35
C VAL A 115 7.91 -0.89 0.95
N LYS A 116 8.09 0.39 0.62
CA LYS A 116 7.87 0.92 -0.73
C LYS A 116 8.74 0.22 -1.78
N ASN A 117 9.96 -0.18 -1.43
CA ASN A 117 10.81 -0.93 -2.35
C ASN A 117 10.23 -2.32 -2.69
N VAL A 118 9.55 -2.98 -1.76
CA VAL A 118 8.83 -4.23 -2.05
C VAL A 118 7.74 -3.98 -3.07
N LEU A 119 6.89 -2.97 -2.86
CA LEU A 119 5.86 -2.56 -3.82
C LEU A 119 6.46 -2.24 -5.19
N THR A 120 7.55 -1.47 -5.22
CA THR A 120 8.26 -1.12 -6.45
C THR A 120 8.74 -2.37 -7.20
N ASN A 121 9.28 -3.36 -6.49
CA ASN A 121 9.74 -4.61 -7.10
C ASN A 121 8.57 -5.43 -7.65
N MET A 122 7.44 -5.47 -6.96
CA MET A 122 6.22 -6.11 -7.45
C MET A 122 5.73 -5.44 -8.74
N VAL A 123 5.64 -4.11 -8.77
CA VAL A 123 5.21 -3.37 -9.97
C VAL A 123 6.20 -3.56 -11.13
N LYS A 124 7.50 -3.52 -10.88
CA LYS A 124 8.52 -3.79 -11.90
C LYS A 124 8.39 -5.21 -12.47
N GLN A 125 8.04 -6.19 -11.63
CA GLN A 125 7.82 -7.56 -12.08
C GLN A 125 6.58 -7.63 -12.98
N LEU A 126 5.45 -7.00 -12.62
CA LEU A 126 4.25 -6.94 -13.47
C LEU A 126 4.53 -6.30 -14.84
N ILE A 127 5.30 -5.22 -14.87
CA ILE A 127 5.71 -4.56 -16.12
C ILE A 127 6.62 -5.46 -16.95
N LYS A 128 7.59 -6.13 -16.32
CA LYS A 128 8.51 -7.07 -16.97
C LYS A 128 7.77 -8.27 -17.58
N ASP A 129 6.78 -8.77 -16.87
CA ASP A 129 5.93 -9.90 -17.30
C ASP A 129 4.84 -9.47 -18.30
N ARG A 130 4.83 -8.19 -18.69
CA ARG A 130 3.90 -7.59 -19.65
C ARG A 130 2.42 -7.70 -19.28
N VAL A 131 2.10 -7.86 -17.99
CA VAL A 131 0.73 -8.01 -17.50
C VAL A 131 -0.17 -6.83 -17.88
N CYS A 132 0.40 -5.61 -17.89
CA CYS A 132 -0.34 -4.39 -18.18
C CYS A 132 -0.07 -3.84 -19.60
N GLU A 133 0.56 -4.63 -20.48
CA GLU A 133 1.00 -4.13 -21.80
C GLU A 133 -0.17 -3.85 -22.74
N GLU A 134 -1.20 -4.68 -22.75
CA GLU A 134 -2.39 -4.53 -23.58
C GLU A 134 -3.24 -3.29 -23.21
N TYR A 135 -3.12 -2.81 -21.98
CA TYR A 135 -3.86 -1.64 -21.47
C TYR A 135 -3.14 -0.30 -21.68
N ARG A 136 -2.03 -0.29 -22.42
CA ARG A 136 -1.32 0.94 -22.73
C ARG A 136 -2.12 1.85 -23.67
N ILE A 137 -2.20 3.13 -23.36
CA ILE A 137 -2.81 4.13 -24.22
C ILE A 137 -2.02 4.18 -25.53
N ASN A 138 -2.74 4.02 -26.66
CA ASN A 138 -2.18 3.94 -28.01
C ASN A 138 -1.06 2.90 -28.13
N GLY A 139 -1.14 1.78 -27.38
CA GLY A 139 -0.12 0.73 -27.36
C GLY A 139 1.25 1.15 -26.85
N LYS A 140 1.38 2.36 -26.28
CA LYS A 140 2.68 2.95 -25.94
C LYS A 140 2.80 3.41 -24.48
N TYR A 141 1.81 4.10 -23.95
CA TYR A 141 1.91 4.79 -22.68
C TYR A 141 1.17 4.04 -21.56
N TYR A 142 1.84 3.82 -20.45
CA TYR A 142 1.21 3.33 -19.22
C TYR A 142 0.47 4.49 -18.56
N GLN A 143 -0.83 4.31 -18.32
CA GLN A 143 -1.65 5.31 -17.64
C GLN A 143 -1.40 5.24 -16.15
N ILE A 144 -0.97 6.35 -15.56
CA ILE A 144 -0.85 6.52 -14.11
C ILE A 144 -1.81 7.60 -13.66
N VAL A 145 -2.77 7.23 -12.83
CA VAL A 145 -3.74 8.13 -12.22
C VAL A 145 -3.17 8.67 -10.91
N LEU A 146 -3.28 9.98 -10.73
CA LEU A 146 -3.00 10.65 -9.46
C LEU A 146 -4.33 11.01 -8.81
N ASP A 147 -4.51 10.59 -7.56
CA ASP A 147 -5.68 10.91 -6.77
C ASP A 147 -5.31 10.99 -5.29
N ALA A 148 -5.84 11.99 -4.59
CA ALA A 148 -5.60 12.16 -3.18
C ALA A 148 -6.78 11.66 -2.34
N THR A 149 -6.47 11.00 -1.25
CA THR A 149 -7.47 10.43 -0.35
C THR A 149 -7.18 10.84 1.08
N GLN A 150 -8.21 11.28 1.79
CA GLN A 150 -8.16 11.46 3.23
C GLN A 150 -8.35 10.11 3.91
N LEU A 151 -7.34 9.64 4.65
CA LEU A 151 -7.40 8.36 5.36
C LEU A 151 -8.11 8.48 6.69
N ASN A 152 -7.79 9.54 7.44
CA ASN A 152 -8.28 9.73 8.81
C ASN A 152 -8.61 11.20 9.06
N SER A 153 -9.53 11.43 10.01
CA SER A 153 -9.82 12.74 10.58
C SER A 153 -10.00 12.61 12.09
N TYR A 154 -9.34 13.47 12.83
CA TYR A 154 -9.30 13.45 14.30
C TYR A 154 -9.60 14.83 14.87
N LYS A 155 -10.12 14.87 16.11
CA LYS A 155 -10.32 16.11 16.88
C LYS A 155 -9.05 16.55 17.61
N VAL A 156 -8.09 15.65 17.78
CA VAL A 156 -6.81 15.87 18.44
C VAL A 156 -5.71 15.34 17.52
N GLU A 157 -4.56 16.00 17.48
CA GLU A 157 -3.42 15.53 16.69
C GLU A 157 -2.92 14.18 17.21
N HIS A 158 -2.94 13.17 16.34
CA HIS A 158 -2.43 11.82 16.63
C HIS A 158 -1.10 11.54 15.94
N THR A 159 -0.83 12.24 14.86
CA THR A 159 0.39 12.06 14.05
C THR A 159 1.02 13.42 13.84
N PRO A 160 2.30 13.62 14.21
CA PRO A 160 3.01 14.86 13.91
C PRO A 160 2.94 15.18 12.42
N GLY A 161 2.75 16.45 12.10
CA GLY A 161 2.66 16.90 10.71
C GLY A 161 1.29 16.72 10.04
N SER A 162 0.25 16.26 10.76
CA SER A 162 -1.10 16.21 10.23
C SER A 162 -1.55 17.56 9.65
N LEU A 163 -2.33 17.53 8.56
CA LEU A 163 -3.00 18.73 8.05
C LEU A 163 -4.06 19.21 9.03
N VAL A 164 -4.24 20.52 9.13
CA VAL A 164 -5.16 21.15 10.09
C VAL A 164 -6.27 21.89 9.36
N THR A 165 -7.51 21.70 9.81
CA THR A 165 -8.66 22.47 9.33
C THR A 165 -9.32 23.19 10.51
N HIS A 166 -9.41 24.49 10.41
CA HIS A 166 -10.15 25.33 11.33
C HIS A 166 -11.59 25.51 10.79
N HIS A 167 -12.58 25.06 11.55
CA HIS A 167 -13.98 25.16 11.18
C HIS A 167 -14.59 26.47 11.67
N ALA A 168 -15.63 26.96 10.98
CA ALA A 168 -16.33 28.22 11.31
C ALA A 168 -16.94 28.22 12.72
N ASN A 169 -17.21 27.05 13.31
CA ASN A 169 -17.72 26.90 14.67
C ASN A 169 -16.61 26.89 15.76
N GLY A 170 -15.37 27.22 15.39
CA GLY A 170 -14.21 27.24 16.30
C GLY A 170 -13.58 25.87 16.55
N ASN A 171 -14.12 24.78 16.04
CA ASN A 171 -13.51 23.45 16.15
C ASN A 171 -12.30 23.34 15.23
N VAL A 172 -11.38 22.46 15.63
CA VAL A 172 -10.19 22.10 14.84
C VAL A 172 -10.25 20.62 14.52
N SER A 173 -9.89 20.24 13.31
CA SER A 173 -9.71 18.84 12.93
C SER A 173 -8.34 18.62 12.26
N TYR A 174 -7.78 17.46 12.52
CA TYR A 174 -6.49 17.01 12.02
C TYR A 174 -6.71 15.88 11.01
N HIS A 175 -6.02 15.95 9.87
CA HIS A 175 -6.24 15.02 8.75
C HIS A 175 -4.93 14.40 8.30
N ASN A 176 -4.97 13.12 7.99
CA ASN A 176 -3.89 12.42 7.32
C ASN A 176 -4.33 12.11 5.89
N ASN A 177 -3.74 12.82 4.93
CA ASN A 177 -4.04 12.69 3.52
C ASN A 177 -2.87 12.05 2.78
N VAL A 178 -3.17 11.26 1.78
CA VAL A 178 -2.17 10.60 0.93
C VAL A 178 -2.52 10.81 -0.54
N LEU A 179 -1.53 11.18 -1.33
CA LEU A 179 -1.62 11.20 -2.77
C LEU A 179 -1.14 9.85 -3.30
N MET A 180 -1.99 9.15 -4.03
CA MET A 180 -1.69 7.86 -4.64
C MET A 180 -1.35 8.02 -6.11
N ALA A 181 -0.36 7.26 -6.59
CA ALA A 181 -0.14 7.02 -8.01
C ALA A 181 -0.52 5.57 -8.32
N GLN A 182 -1.46 5.39 -9.25
CA GLN A 182 -2.02 4.08 -9.59
C GLN A 182 -1.87 3.81 -11.09
N LEU A 183 -1.26 2.67 -11.42
CA LEU A 183 -1.17 2.17 -12.79
C LEU A 183 -2.49 1.48 -13.17
N ILE A 184 -3.10 1.91 -14.26
CA ILE A 184 -4.35 1.34 -14.74
C ILE A 184 -4.07 0.15 -15.66
N CYS A 185 -4.65 -1.01 -15.29
CA CYS A 185 -4.56 -2.26 -16.03
C CYS A 185 -5.98 -2.83 -16.21
N GLY A 186 -6.70 -2.38 -17.24
CA GLY A 186 -8.10 -2.74 -17.44
C GLY A 186 -8.98 -2.27 -16.28
N ASN A 187 -9.62 -3.19 -15.60
CA ASN A 187 -10.47 -2.93 -14.44
C ASN A 187 -9.70 -2.85 -13.12
N MET A 188 -8.38 -2.97 -13.15
CA MET A 188 -7.55 -2.91 -11.96
C MET A 188 -6.77 -1.60 -11.90
N ALA A 189 -6.69 -1.02 -10.71
CA ALA A 189 -5.80 0.07 -10.36
C ALA A 189 -4.70 -0.47 -9.44
N VAL A 190 -3.48 -0.54 -9.95
CA VAL A 190 -2.31 -1.08 -9.25
C VAL A 190 -1.54 0.07 -8.61
N PRO A 191 -1.46 0.16 -7.26
CA PRO A 191 -0.66 1.21 -6.63
C PRO A 191 0.81 1.06 -7.05
N VAL A 192 1.43 2.17 -7.49
CA VAL A 192 2.83 2.19 -7.91
C VAL A 192 3.71 2.99 -6.97
N ASP A 193 3.16 4.01 -6.33
CA ASP A 193 3.79 4.82 -5.30
C ASP A 193 2.75 5.69 -4.58
N PHE A 194 3.13 6.29 -3.46
CA PHE A 194 2.30 7.24 -2.73
C PHE A 194 3.15 8.32 -2.06
N GLU A 195 2.53 9.45 -1.76
CA GLU A 195 3.14 10.58 -1.06
C GLU A 195 2.22 11.09 0.02
N TRP A 196 2.72 11.25 1.23
CA TRP A 196 1.98 11.88 2.32
C TRP A 196 1.88 13.38 2.12
N LEU A 197 0.74 13.96 2.47
CA LEU A 197 0.58 15.39 2.64
C LEU A 197 0.85 15.69 4.10
N GLU A 198 2.05 16.23 4.38
CA GLU A 198 2.53 16.43 5.74
C GLU A 198 3.11 17.83 5.92
N ASN A 199 2.75 18.48 7.03
CA ASN A 199 3.36 19.72 7.43
C ASN A 199 4.77 19.47 8.01
N SER A 200 5.66 20.45 7.86
CA SER A 200 6.99 20.37 8.49
C SER A 200 6.88 20.40 10.01
N GLU A 201 7.61 19.52 10.70
CA GLU A 201 7.68 19.51 12.17
C GLU A 201 8.34 20.78 12.75
N THR A 202 9.19 21.45 11.98
CA THR A 202 9.94 22.64 12.42
C THR A 202 9.18 23.96 12.23
N GLY A 203 7.92 23.87 11.84
CA GLY A 203 7.08 25.02 11.50
C GLY A 203 6.89 25.20 9.99
N TYR A 204 5.81 25.84 9.61
CA TYR A 204 5.44 26.09 8.22
C TYR A 204 4.62 27.36 8.09
N ASP A 205 4.91 28.17 7.07
CA ASP A 205 4.11 29.34 6.73
C ASP A 205 2.80 28.96 6.06
N LYS A 206 2.83 27.89 5.26
CA LYS A 206 1.69 27.35 4.52
C LYS A 206 1.70 25.83 4.55
N GLN A 207 0.56 25.25 4.91
CA GLN A 207 0.36 23.80 4.94
C GLN A 207 0.77 23.14 3.63
N ASP A 208 1.13 21.85 3.72
CA ASP A 208 1.35 21.02 2.54
C ASP A 208 0.06 20.86 1.74
N CYS A 209 0.18 20.58 0.46
CA CYS A 209 -0.96 20.43 -0.43
C CYS A 209 -0.67 19.40 -1.53
N GLU A 210 -1.71 18.93 -2.18
CA GLU A 210 -1.64 17.94 -3.24
C GLU A 210 -0.68 18.30 -4.37
N LEU A 211 -0.61 19.56 -4.79
CA LEU A 211 0.33 19.99 -5.83
C LEU A 211 1.80 19.89 -5.41
N LYS A 212 2.10 20.17 -4.13
CA LYS A 212 3.47 19.99 -3.61
C LYS A 212 3.80 18.50 -3.51
N ALA A 213 2.87 17.70 -3.00
CA ALA A 213 2.99 16.24 -2.91
C ALA A 213 3.15 15.61 -4.32
N ALA A 214 2.36 16.06 -5.31
CA ALA A 214 2.46 15.59 -6.69
C ALA A 214 3.84 15.85 -7.31
N LYS A 215 4.44 17.03 -7.08
CA LYS A 215 5.79 17.31 -7.56
C LYS A 215 6.84 16.35 -6.96
N ARG A 216 6.74 16.04 -5.66
CA ARG A 216 7.64 15.09 -5.02
C ARG A 216 7.43 13.68 -5.58
N LEU A 217 6.17 13.25 -5.70
CA LEU A 217 5.79 11.94 -6.22
C LEU A 217 6.25 11.75 -7.67
N LEU A 218 5.97 12.70 -8.57
CA LEU A 218 6.35 12.61 -10.00
C LEU A 218 7.86 12.53 -10.19
N LYS A 219 8.66 13.32 -9.43
CA LYS A 219 10.12 13.24 -9.44
C LYS A 219 10.60 11.85 -9.01
N ARG A 220 9.99 11.25 -8.00
CA ARG A 220 10.32 9.90 -7.53
C ARG A 220 9.91 8.83 -8.54
N LEU A 221 8.74 8.96 -9.16
CA LEU A 221 8.29 8.06 -10.25
C LEU A 221 9.29 8.04 -11.40
N LYS A 222 9.79 9.22 -11.83
CA LYS A 222 10.81 9.27 -12.87
C LYS A 222 12.10 8.57 -12.48
N LYS A 223 12.56 8.76 -11.26
CA LYS A 223 13.76 8.08 -10.72
C LYS A 223 13.58 6.57 -10.68
N THR A 224 12.39 6.10 -10.33
CA THR A 224 12.07 4.68 -10.14
C THR A 224 11.82 3.97 -11.46
N TYR A 225 11.12 4.63 -12.41
CA TYR A 225 10.67 4.07 -13.69
C TYR A 225 11.27 4.82 -14.89
N LYS A 226 12.58 4.98 -14.89
CA LYS A 226 13.35 5.86 -15.82
C LYS A 226 13.00 5.74 -17.31
N ARG A 227 12.68 4.53 -17.76
CA ARG A 227 12.45 4.21 -19.18
C ARG A 227 10.98 3.99 -19.54
N LEU A 228 10.09 4.12 -18.58
CA LEU A 228 8.67 3.88 -18.81
C LEU A 228 8.04 5.07 -19.52
N ASN A 229 7.31 4.80 -20.59
CA ASN A 229 6.47 5.81 -21.23
C ASN A 229 5.19 5.97 -20.41
N ILE A 230 5.04 7.08 -19.74
CA ILE A 230 3.94 7.34 -18.82
C ILE A 230 2.98 8.36 -19.42
N CYS A 231 1.69 8.16 -19.20
CA CYS A 231 0.63 9.15 -19.34
C CYS A 231 0.03 9.43 -17.97
N ILE A 232 0.22 10.63 -17.45
CA ILE A 232 -0.37 11.06 -16.17
C ILE A 232 -1.83 11.43 -16.40
N SER A 233 -2.72 10.85 -15.61
CA SER A 233 -4.15 11.22 -15.57
C SER A 233 -4.47 11.78 -14.20
N ALA A 234 -5.15 12.92 -14.14
CA ALA A 234 -5.52 13.59 -12.90
C ALA A 234 -6.72 14.50 -13.11
N ASP A 235 -7.30 15.02 -12.05
CA ASP A 235 -8.37 16.01 -12.09
C ASP A 235 -7.86 17.42 -12.37
N ALA A 236 -8.78 18.39 -12.47
CA ALA A 236 -8.48 19.79 -12.79
C ALA A 236 -7.55 20.48 -11.77
N LEU A 237 -7.46 20.00 -10.54
CA LEU A 237 -6.58 20.56 -9.53
C LEU A 237 -5.09 20.50 -9.97
N TYR A 238 -4.72 19.47 -10.74
CA TYR A 238 -3.37 19.27 -11.24
C TYR A 238 -3.09 20.00 -12.56
N LEU A 239 -4.06 20.72 -13.11
CA LEU A 239 -3.90 21.52 -14.33
C LEU A 239 -3.11 22.79 -14.02
N GLY A 240 -1.81 22.67 -13.86
CA GLY A 240 -0.93 23.78 -13.57
C GLY A 240 0.42 23.63 -14.24
N GLU A 241 1.03 24.76 -14.63
CA GLU A 241 2.32 24.79 -15.32
C GLU A 241 3.39 23.86 -14.67
N PRO A 242 3.53 23.81 -13.32
CA PRO A 242 4.58 22.98 -12.72
C PRO A 242 4.41 21.46 -12.95
N ILE A 243 3.17 20.97 -13.06
CA ILE A 243 2.91 19.54 -13.33
C ILE A 243 3.11 19.25 -14.83
N ILE A 244 2.63 20.15 -15.68
CA ILE A 244 2.78 20.06 -17.14
C ILE A 244 4.26 20.11 -17.52
N GLU A 245 5.06 20.98 -16.89
CA GLU A 245 6.50 21.10 -17.10
C GLU A 245 7.23 19.80 -16.74
N ILE A 246 6.93 19.20 -15.58
CA ILE A 246 7.49 17.88 -15.20
C ILE A 246 7.14 16.82 -16.25
N CYS A 247 5.93 16.81 -16.78
CA CYS A 247 5.55 15.86 -17.83
C CYS A 247 6.34 16.11 -19.13
N ARG A 248 6.50 17.37 -19.55
CA ARG A 248 7.28 17.74 -20.74
C ARG A 248 8.75 17.36 -20.62
N GLU A 249 9.40 17.71 -19.51
CA GLU A 249 10.80 17.37 -19.23
C GLU A 249 11.08 15.87 -19.27
N ASN A 250 10.09 15.06 -18.85
CA ASN A 250 10.21 13.60 -18.81
C ASN A 250 9.71 12.90 -20.08
N ASN A 251 9.27 13.65 -21.10
CA ASN A 251 8.61 13.12 -22.30
C ASN A 251 7.37 12.27 -21.98
N TRP A 252 6.69 12.59 -20.92
CA TRP A 252 5.41 11.98 -20.51
C TRP A 252 4.24 12.67 -21.19
N LYS A 253 3.16 11.93 -21.37
CA LYS A 253 1.87 12.49 -21.76
C LYS A 253 1.05 12.80 -20.52
N TYR A 254 0.04 13.63 -20.67
CA TYR A 254 -0.92 13.90 -19.61
C TYR A 254 -2.34 14.02 -20.17
N MET A 255 -3.31 13.63 -19.37
CA MET A 255 -4.75 13.78 -19.57
C MET A 255 -5.31 14.32 -18.26
N ILE A 256 -5.60 15.59 -18.22
CA ILE A 256 -6.15 16.26 -17.04
C ILE A 256 -7.56 16.69 -17.42
N THR A 257 -8.54 16.16 -16.68
CA THR A 257 -9.94 16.52 -16.89
C THR A 257 -10.20 17.93 -16.40
N TYR A 258 -10.98 18.63 -17.19
CA TYR A 258 -11.35 20.02 -16.93
C TYR A 258 -12.68 20.07 -16.17
#